data_63cfb4d6354b1ce08d7998d886bb2642
#
_entry.id   63cfb4d6354b1ce08d7998d886bb2642
#
_cell.length_a   1.000
_cell.length_b   1.000
_cell.length_c   1.000
_cell.angle_alpha   90.00
_cell.angle_beta   90.00
_cell.angle_gamma   90.00
#
_symmetry.space_group_name_H-M   'P 1'
#
loop_
_entity.id
_entity.type
_entity.pdbx_description
1 polymer ?
#
loop_
_entity_poly.entity_id
_entity_poly.type
_entity_poly.pdbx_seq_one_letter_code
_entity_poly.pdbx_strand_id
1 'polypeptide(L)'
;MIVARHSRRRVLRSLLAAPAMAAAWPALEAFGEDADPLIASPDAALDVFDFERLARAKLPPAHFGYLATGVDGDATLRANDAGFANYGLRVRRMVDLSRIDMSVNLFGRAWDTPIVLDPVGSQRAFHADGEVATAKAARAKKQLQVLSTVSSTGVEDVNAARGEPVWYQLYPTDQWAVTEALVRRAGAAGCPVIVLTVDLQGGSNRLSLARSIPRDARDCKACHTTSRTRLTGFIAGKPMFSGLDISEVGDLTPTDMSWAYLERLRDIWPRKLVIKGIVTREDAELAVEHGVDGIIVSNHGGRAEDSGRAAIDSLAEIAPAVRGRVPVLVDGGIRRGSDIFKALALGANAVGIGRPYIWGLASFGQAGVEKVIDILQSELLIVMRQAGTRSIAEINGAYVVDRRDSSSAHESG
;
A
#
# COMPACT_ATOMS: atom_id res chain seq x y z
N MET A 1 -66.32 6.97 8.68
CA MET A 1 -65.42 6.57 7.58
C MET A 1 -64.66 5.33 8.01
N ILE A 2 -65.07 4.16 7.51
CA ILE A 2 -64.58 2.85 7.96
C ILE A 2 -63.40 2.46 7.09
N VAL A 3 -62.19 2.37 7.69
CA VAL A 3 -60.99 1.90 7.00
C VAL A 3 -60.97 0.38 7.07
N ALA A 4 -61.17 -0.29 5.94
CA ALA A 4 -61.14 -1.75 5.85
C ALA A 4 -59.73 -2.29 5.99
N ARG A 5 -59.43 -3.05 7.05
CA ARG A 5 -58.20 -3.82 7.23
C ARG A 5 -58.20 -5.01 6.27
N HIS A 6 -57.35 -4.98 5.27
CA HIS A 6 -57.13 -6.15 4.40
C HIS A 6 -56.25 -7.18 5.13
N SER A 7 -56.81 -8.37 5.33
CA SER A 7 -56.17 -9.50 6.00
C SER A 7 -55.04 -10.06 5.12
N ARG A 8 -53.85 -10.34 5.75
CA ARG A 8 -52.70 -10.99 5.15
C ARG A 8 -53.01 -12.28 4.35
N ARG A 9 -54.11 -12.95 4.67
CA ARG A 9 -54.57 -14.18 4.00
C ARG A 9 -55.14 -13.89 2.58
N ARG A 10 -55.66 -12.70 2.28
CA ARG A 10 -56.16 -12.36 0.96
C ARG A 10 -55.02 -12.02 -0.02
N VAL A 11 -53.96 -11.41 0.46
CA VAL A 11 -52.74 -11.12 -0.36
C VAL A 11 -52.04 -12.41 -0.77
N LEU A 12 -51.92 -13.39 0.13
CA LEU A 12 -51.33 -14.69 -0.19
C LEU A 12 -52.15 -15.54 -1.18
N ARG A 13 -53.50 -15.42 -1.17
CA ARG A 13 -54.34 -16.14 -2.14
C ARG A 13 -54.29 -15.52 -3.55
N SER A 14 -54.03 -14.23 -3.68
CA SER A 14 -53.84 -13.58 -4.98
C SER A 14 -52.51 -13.89 -5.64
N LEU A 15 -51.49 -14.30 -4.86
CA LEU A 15 -50.17 -14.72 -5.39
C LEU A 15 -50.15 -16.19 -5.88
N LEU A 16 -51.17 -17.01 -5.49
CA LEU A 16 -51.25 -18.40 -5.91
C LEU A 16 -52.14 -18.63 -7.16
N ALA A 17 -52.72 -17.58 -7.75
CA ALA A 17 -53.66 -17.70 -8.85
C ALA A 17 -53.15 -17.11 -10.19
N ALA A 18 -51.85 -16.94 -10.38
CA ALA A 18 -51.26 -16.44 -11.62
C ALA A 18 -50.19 -17.35 -12.20
N PRO A 19 -50.52 -18.43 -12.93
CA PRO A 19 -49.53 -19.21 -13.65
C PRO A 19 -48.98 -18.56 -14.94
N ALA A 20 -49.33 -17.31 -15.25
CA ALA A 20 -48.98 -16.65 -16.51
C ALA A 20 -47.88 -15.57 -16.41
N MET A 21 -47.27 -15.32 -15.23
CA MET A 21 -46.19 -14.33 -15.10
C MET A 21 -44.81 -14.97 -14.89
N ALA A 22 -44.68 -16.27 -14.94
CA ALA A 22 -43.37 -16.94 -14.88
C ALA A 22 -42.57 -16.88 -16.19
N ALA A 23 -43.17 -16.38 -17.30
CA ALA A 23 -42.51 -16.27 -18.60
C ALA A 23 -41.86 -14.90 -18.87
N ALA A 24 -42.06 -13.90 -18.00
CA ALA A 24 -41.46 -12.56 -18.15
C ALA A 24 -40.27 -12.28 -17.23
N TRP A 25 -39.82 -13.27 -16.44
CA TRP A 25 -38.66 -13.13 -15.54
C TRP A 25 -37.28 -13.27 -16.18
N PRO A 26 -37.07 -13.80 -17.41
CA PRO A 26 -35.77 -13.83 -18.02
C PRO A 26 -35.24 -12.46 -18.50
N ALA A 27 -36.04 -11.40 -18.45
CA ALA A 27 -35.59 -10.09 -18.94
C ALA A 27 -34.97 -9.17 -17.87
N LEU A 28 -34.98 -9.57 -16.58
CA LEU A 28 -34.32 -8.79 -15.52
C LEU A 28 -32.91 -9.35 -15.16
N GLU A 29 -32.55 -10.55 -15.61
CA GLU A 29 -31.19 -11.08 -15.47
C GLU A 29 -30.24 -10.68 -16.62
N ALA A 30 -30.71 -9.92 -17.58
CA ALA A 30 -29.92 -9.44 -18.72
C ALA A 30 -29.37 -8.02 -18.54
N PHE A 31 -29.36 -7.46 -17.34
CA PHE A 31 -28.31 -6.52 -16.96
C PHE A 31 -27.10 -7.39 -16.55
N GLY A 32 -26.52 -8.10 -17.53
CA GLY A 32 -25.18 -8.57 -17.43
C GLY A 32 -24.34 -7.38 -16.97
N GLU A 33 -23.47 -7.60 -16.00
CA GLU A 33 -22.36 -6.69 -15.74
C GLU A 33 -21.68 -6.46 -17.09
N ASP A 34 -22.09 -5.43 -17.83
CA ASP A 34 -21.27 -4.84 -18.86
C ASP A 34 -20.04 -4.37 -18.10
N ALA A 35 -18.99 -5.20 -18.13
CA ALA A 35 -17.73 -4.84 -17.50
C ALA A 35 -17.37 -3.48 -18.10
N ASP A 36 -17.32 -2.45 -17.27
CA ASP A 36 -16.95 -1.10 -17.68
C ASP A 36 -15.78 -1.17 -18.67
N PRO A 37 -15.85 -0.47 -19.80
CA PRO A 37 -14.81 -0.54 -20.82
C PRO A 37 -13.44 -0.18 -20.22
N LEU A 38 -12.39 -0.88 -20.65
CA LEU A 38 -11.03 -0.54 -20.23
C LEU A 38 -10.69 0.88 -20.68
N ILE A 39 -10.05 1.65 -19.81
CA ILE A 39 -9.64 3.02 -20.11
C ILE A 39 -8.58 3.05 -21.23
N ALA A 40 -8.74 3.98 -22.18
CA ALA A 40 -7.83 4.15 -23.32
C ALA A 40 -6.68 5.14 -23.04
N SER A 41 -6.83 5.99 -22.03
CA SER A 41 -5.81 6.97 -21.60
C SER A 41 -5.83 7.14 -20.10
N PRO A 42 -4.74 7.70 -19.50
CA PRO A 42 -4.75 8.01 -18.05
C PRO A 42 -5.89 8.94 -17.67
N ASP A 43 -6.23 9.93 -18.51
CA ASP A 43 -7.24 10.93 -18.22
C ASP A 43 -8.67 10.38 -18.21
N ALA A 44 -8.90 9.23 -18.83
CA ALA A 44 -10.19 8.54 -18.78
C ALA A 44 -10.44 7.83 -17.45
N ALA A 45 -9.42 7.69 -16.59
CA ALA A 45 -9.57 7.05 -15.29
C ALA A 45 -10.34 7.94 -14.32
N LEU A 46 -11.37 7.38 -13.70
CA LEU A 46 -12.19 8.00 -12.67
C LEU A 46 -11.65 7.69 -11.27
N ASP A 47 -11.08 6.51 -11.09
CA ASP A 47 -10.48 6.07 -9.83
C ASP A 47 -9.28 5.13 -10.06
N VAL A 48 -8.64 4.70 -8.97
CA VAL A 48 -7.47 3.83 -9.07
C VAL A 48 -7.79 2.41 -9.54
N PHE A 49 -9.05 1.96 -9.42
CA PHE A 49 -9.46 0.62 -9.84
C PHE A 49 -9.58 0.52 -11.36
N ASP A 50 -9.75 1.64 -12.07
CA ASP A 50 -9.68 1.66 -13.54
C ASP A 50 -8.31 1.19 -14.04
N PHE A 51 -7.23 1.61 -13.34
CA PHE A 51 -5.89 1.14 -13.61
C PHE A 51 -5.69 -0.32 -13.21
N GLU A 52 -6.33 -0.81 -12.14
CA GLU A 52 -6.25 -2.22 -11.78
C GLU A 52 -6.81 -3.11 -12.88
N ARG A 53 -8.01 -2.77 -13.39
CA ARG A 53 -8.66 -3.51 -14.49
C ARG A 53 -7.77 -3.56 -15.74
N LEU A 54 -7.20 -2.41 -16.12
CA LEU A 54 -6.31 -2.35 -17.28
C LEU A 54 -4.99 -3.08 -17.05
N ALA A 55 -4.39 -2.96 -15.87
CA ALA A 55 -3.16 -3.68 -15.50
C ALA A 55 -3.39 -5.20 -15.53
N ARG A 56 -4.54 -5.68 -15.04
CA ARG A 56 -4.93 -7.09 -15.10
C ARG A 56 -5.03 -7.60 -16.54
N ALA A 57 -5.53 -6.78 -17.46
CA ALA A 57 -5.67 -7.13 -18.87
C ALA A 57 -4.31 -7.10 -19.62
N LYS A 58 -3.42 -6.18 -19.25
CA LYS A 58 -2.12 -5.99 -19.92
C LYS A 58 -1.02 -6.89 -19.40
N LEU A 59 -0.98 -7.12 -18.09
CA LEU A 59 0.11 -7.86 -17.47
C LEU A 59 -0.07 -9.37 -17.69
N PRO A 60 1.05 -10.07 -17.87
CA PRO A 60 1.02 -11.52 -17.89
C PRO A 60 0.55 -12.09 -16.54
N PRO A 61 -0.06 -13.28 -16.54
CA PRO A 61 -0.67 -13.87 -15.34
C PRO A 61 0.26 -13.95 -14.13
N ALA A 62 1.52 -14.33 -14.32
CA ALA A 62 2.49 -14.42 -13.22
C ALA A 62 2.86 -13.03 -12.66
N HIS A 63 3.01 -12.01 -13.52
CA HIS A 63 3.34 -10.65 -13.09
C HIS A 63 2.16 -9.99 -12.37
N PHE A 64 0.94 -10.14 -12.91
CA PHE A 64 -0.25 -9.66 -12.22
C PHE A 64 -0.46 -10.44 -10.92
N GLY A 65 -0.28 -11.75 -10.92
CA GLY A 65 -0.36 -12.60 -9.73
C GLY A 65 0.63 -12.18 -8.64
N TYR A 66 1.86 -11.81 -9.01
CA TYR A 66 2.84 -11.26 -8.05
C TYR A 66 2.33 -9.96 -7.41
N LEU A 67 1.73 -9.07 -8.20
CA LEU A 67 1.20 -7.79 -7.72
C LEU A 67 -0.03 -7.99 -6.83
N ALA A 68 -0.95 -8.88 -7.23
CA ALA A 68 -2.24 -9.07 -6.59
C ALA A 68 -2.21 -9.95 -5.33
N THR A 69 -1.22 -10.87 -5.21
CA THR A 69 -1.22 -11.89 -4.14
C THR A 69 -1.08 -11.30 -2.73
N GLY A 70 -1.78 -11.90 -1.76
CA GLY A 70 -1.43 -11.91 -0.35
C GLY A 70 -0.67 -13.19 0.00
N VAL A 71 -0.86 -13.71 1.21
CA VAL A 71 -0.34 -15.00 1.67
C VAL A 71 -1.49 -15.91 2.10
N ASP A 72 -1.23 -17.22 2.12
CA ASP A 72 -2.16 -18.26 2.54
C ASP A 72 -3.57 -18.08 1.94
N GLY A 73 -4.55 -17.76 2.77
CA GLY A 73 -5.95 -17.52 2.38
C GLY A 73 -6.25 -16.08 1.94
N ASP A 74 -5.26 -15.20 1.84
CA ASP A 74 -5.43 -13.77 1.55
C ASP A 74 -6.33 -13.01 2.56
N ALA A 75 -6.45 -13.49 3.83
CA ALA A 75 -7.32 -12.87 4.82
C ALA A 75 -6.83 -11.47 5.21
N THR A 76 -5.52 -11.31 5.48
CA THR A 76 -4.92 -10.00 5.78
C THR A 76 -5.00 -9.04 4.59
N LEU A 77 -4.84 -9.56 3.35
CA LEU A 77 -5.02 -8.75 2.13
C LEU A 77 -6.43 -8.16 2.06
N ARG A 78 -7.47 -9.01 2.26
CA ARG A 78 -8.87 -8.55 2.27
C ARG A 78 -9.17 -7.63 3.45
N ALA A 79 -8.60 -7.92 4.63
CA ALA A 79 -8.76 -7.08 5.80
C ALA A 79 -8.20 -5.67 5.60
N ASN A 80 -7.07 -5.52 4.90
CA ASN A 80 -6.51 -4.20 4.58
C ASN A 80 -7.48 -3.34 3.76
N ASP A 81 -8.14 -3.92 2.77
CA ASP A 81 -9.11 -3.17 1.95
C ASP A 81 -10.40 -2.89 2.72
N ALA A 82 -10.90 -3.87 3.49
CA ALA A 82 -12.15 -3.75 4.25
C ALA A 82 -12.00 -2.91 5.54
N GLY A 83 -10.82 -2.89 6.15
CA GLY A 83 -10.59 -2.29 7.48
C GLY A 83 -10.93 -0.80 7.55
N PHE A 84 -10.76 -0.06 6.46
CA PHE A 84 -11.16 1.35 6.41
C PHE A 84 -12.66 1.57 6.60
N ALA A 85 -13.51 0.59 6.31
CA ALA A 85 -14.96 0.68 6.53
C ALA A 85 -15.34 0.69 8.02
N ASN A 86 -14.45 0.24 8.91
CA ASN A 86 -14.64 0.27 10.35
C ASN A 86 -14.63 1.70 10.91
N TYR A 87 -14.05 2.64 10.18
CA TYR A 87 -13.91 4.03 10.62
C TYR A 87 -14.86 4.94 9.85
N GLY A 88 -15.82 5.55 10.57
CA GLY A 88 -16.73 6.56 10.02
C GLY A 88 -16.11 7.95 10.09
N LEU A 89 -16.40 8.80 9.08
CA LEU A 89 -15.98 10.19 9.12
C LEU A 89 -16.95 11.03 9.96
N ARG A 90 -16.41 11.87 10.83
CA ARG A 90 -17.14 12.91 11.54
C ARG A 90 -16.86 14.26 10.88
N VAL A 91 -17.86 14.80 10.23
CA VAL A 91 -17.70 16.01 9.41
C VAL A 91 -18.16 17.26 10.14
N ARG A 92 -17.38 18.33 10.05
CA ARG A 92 -17.72 19.64 10.58
C ARG A 92 -18.20 20.55 9.46
N ARG A 93 -19.07 21.51 9.78
CA ARG A 93 -19.65 22.46 8.83
C ARG A 93 -19.31 23.89 9.24
N MET A 94 -19.56 24.83 8.33
CA MET A 94 -19.35 26.28 8.54
C MET A 94 -17.88 26.64 8.85
N VAL A 95 -16.96 25.94 8.19
CA VAL A 95 -15.52 26.21 8.23
C VAL A 95 -15.14 26.94 6.94
N ASP A 96 -14.34 27.99 7.04
CA ASP A 96 -13.76 28.66 5.86
C ASP A 96 -12.70 27.75 5.23
N LEU A 97 -12.97 27.30 4.00
CA LEU A 97 -12.15 26.38 3.23
C LEU A 97 -11.60 27.05 1.95
N SER A 98 -11.48 28.36 1.94
CA SER A 98 -10.93 29.13 0.82
C SER A 98 -9.47 28.79 0.51
N ARG A 99 -8.74 28.30 1.51
CA ARG A 99 -7.36 27.80 1.39
C ARG A 99 -7.22 26.46 2.11
N ILE A 100 -6.67 25.48 1.41
CA ILE A 100 -6.37 24.15 1.97
C ILE A 100 -4.91 23.84 1.69
N ASP A 101 -4.19 23.43 2.73
CA ASP A 101 -2.80 22.99 2.68
C ASP A 101 -2.72 21.48 2.93
N MET A 102 -2.30 20.73 1.92
CA MET A 102 -2.08 19.28 2.02
C MET A 102 -0.62 18.90 2.31
N SER A 103 0.26 19.88 2.49
CA SER A 103 1.67 19.61 2.71
C SER A 103 1.95 18.95 4.06
N VAL A 104 3.00 18.13 4.07
CA VAL A 104 3.52 17.47 5.27
C VAL A 104 5.03 17.64 5.36
N ASN A 105 5.56 17.63 6.58
CA ASN A 105 7.00 17.64 6.82
C ASN A 105 7.44 16.26 7.34
N LEU A 106 8.39 15.63 6.64
CA LEU A 106 9.02 14.41 7.09
C LEU A 106 10.53 14.62 7.15
N PHE A 107 11.09 14.51 8.36
CA PHE A 107 12.53 14.69 8.61
C PHE A 107 13.11 16.03 8.11
N GLY A 108 12.36 17.11 8.31
CA GLY A 108 12.78 18.46 7.92
C GLY A 108 12.54 18.82 6.45
N ARG A 109 11.98 17.90 5.67
CA ARG A 109 11.62 18.14 4.28
C ARG A 109 10.11 18.25 4.08
N ALA A 110 9.67 19.28 3.39
CA ALA A 110 8.27 19.47 3.00
C ALA A 110 7.95 18.66 1.73
N TRP A 111 6.78 18.03 1.73
CA TRP A 111 6.18 17.31 0.61
C TRP A 111 4.79 17.88 0.33
N ASP A 112 4.40 17.95 -0.92
CA ASP A 112 3.13 18.61 -1.32
C ASP A 112 1.89 17.88 -0.77
N THR A 113 1.99 16.58 -0.48
CA THR A 113 0.91 15.78 0.12
C THR A 113 1.47 14.67 1.02
N PRO A 114 0.64 14.04 1.85
CA PRO A 114 1.06 12.93 2.70
C PRO A 114 1.24 11.59 1.95
N ILE A 115 1.19 11.57 0.63
CA ILE A 115 1.28 10.34 -0.16
C ILE A 115 2.75 9.97 -0.40
N VAL A 116 3.10 8.72 -0.11
CA VAL A 116 4.42 8.13 -0.33
C VAL A 116 4.31 6.98 -1.33
N LEU A 117 5.19 6.93 -2.32
CA LEU A 117 5.31 5.78 -3.21
C LEU A 117 6.15 4.71 -2.52
N ASP A 118 5.49 3.63 -2.11
CA ASP A 118 6.07 2.52 -1.36
C ASP A 118 7.15 1.75 -2.14
N PRO A 119 8.06 1.05 -1.44
CA PRO A 119 9.09 0.26 -2.07
C PRO A 119 8.50 -1.01 -2.72
N VAL A 120 8.28 -0.97 -4.02
CA VAL A 120 7.93 -2.14 -4.82
C VAL A 120 9.12 -2.53 -5.69
N GLY A 121 9.58 -3.77 -5.52
CA GLY A 121 10.72 -4.30 -6.27
C GLY A 121 10.36 -4.69 -7.71
N SER A 122 11.39 -4.80 -8.54
CA SER A 122 11.28 -5.38 -9.90
C SER A 122 10.25 -4.67 -10.80
N GLN A 123 10.17 -3.35 -10.78
CA GLN A 123 9.11 -2.62 -11.50
C GLN A 123 9.19 -2.79 -13.03
N ARG A 124 10.34 -3.20 -13.58
CA ARG A 124 10.41 -3.61 -15.01
C ARG A 124 9.60 -4.85 -15.36
N ALA A 125 9.17 -5.61 -14.36
CA ALA A 125 8.19 -6.67 -14.58
C ALA A 125 6.79 -6.13 -14.97
N PHE A 126 6.50 -4.88 -14.65
CA PHE A 126 5.21 -4.24 -14.90
C PHE A 126 5.24 -3.26 -16.08
N HIS A 127 6.37 -2.57 -16.28
CA HIS A 127 6.57 -1.63 -17.39
C HIS A 127 8.06 -1.55 -17.73
N ALA A 128 8.39 -1.39 -19.03
CA ALA A 128 9.78 -1.39 -19.49
C ALA A 128 10.66 -0.33 -18.79
N ASP A 129 10.11 0.85 -18.50
CA ASP A 129 10.84 1.94 -17.84
C ASP A 129 10.92 1.78 -16.31
N GLY A 130 10.13 0.88 -15.71
CA GLY A 130 10.18 0.51 -14.30
C GLY A 130 10.31 1.68 -13.33
N GLU A 131 11.31 1.59 -12.43
CA GLU A 131 11.55 2.59 -11.38
C GLU A 131 11.94 3.98 -11.93
N VAL A 132 12.45 4.07 -13.17
CA VAL A 132 12.75 5.35 -13.82
C VAL A 132 11.46 6.12 -14.12
N ALA A 133 10.42 5.46 -14.63
CA ALA A 133 9.12 6.08 -14.86
C ALA A 133 8.48 6.54 -13.54
N THR A 134 8.56 5.71 -12.50
CA THR A 134 8.09 6.05 -11.16
C THR A 134 8.84 7.25 -10.58
N ALA A 135 10.17 7.31 -10.75
CA ALA A 135 11.00 8.42 -10.28
C ALA A 135 10.66 9.75 -10.97
N LYS A 136 10.46 9.72 -12.29
CA LYS A 136 10.02 10.89 -13.03
C LYS A 136 8.64 11.38 -12.61
N ALA A 137 7.70 10.46 -12.39
CA ALA A 137 6.36 10.79 -11.87
C ALA A 137 6.44 11.39 -10.46
N ALA A 138 7.23 10.79 -9.56
CA ALA A 138 7.45 11.30 -8.22
C ALA A 138 8.04 12.70 -8.20
N ARG A 139 8.99 12.97 -9.14
CA ARG A 139 9.55 14.32 -9.36
C ARG A 139 8.48 15.30 -9.83
N ALA A 140 7.72 14.93 -10.88
CA ALA A 140 6.70 15.79 -11.47
C ALA A 140 5.61 16.18 -10.46
N LYS A 141 5.25 15.24 -9.58
CA LYS A 141 4.21 15.42 -8.53
C LYS A 141 4.80 15.79 -7.17
N LYS A 142 6.12 16.00 -7.05
CA LYS A 142 6.83 16.32 -5.79
C LYS A 142 6.47 15.38 -4.64
N GLN A 143 6.40 14.08 -4.92
CA GLN A 143 6.06 13.06 -3.93
C GLN A 143 7.30 12.32 -3.43
N LEU A 144 7.26 11.86 -2.19
CA LEU A 144 8.26 10.97 -1.65
C LEU A 144 8.20 9.61 -2.33
N GLN A 145 9.36 9.09 -2.73
CA GLN A 145 9.55 7.74 -3.26
C GLN A 145 10.51 6.96 -2.37
N VAL A 146 10.16 5.73 -2.07
CA VAL A 146 11.04 4.76 -1.41
C VAL A 146 11.46 3.71 -2.44
N LEU A 147 12.76 3.53 -2.64
CA LEU A 147 13.31 2.56 -3.59
C LEU A 147 13.56 1.22 -2.90
N SER A 148 13.13 0.13 -3.51
CA SER A 148 13.36 -1.23 -2.99
C SER A 148 14.80 -1.72 -3.21
N THR A 149 15.35 -2.49 -2.27
CA THR A 149 16.62 -3.25 -2.44
C THR A 149 16.61 -4.12 -3.69
N VAL A 150 15.47 -4.72 -4.02
CA VAL A 150 15.32 -5.59 -5.18
C VAL A 150 14.72 -4.88 -6.39
N SER A 151 15.00 -3.58 -6.52
CA SER A 151 14.65 -2.80 -7.71
C SER A 151 15.32 -3.35 -8.97
N SER A 152 14.71 -3.08 -10.13
CA SER A 152 15.28 -3.39 -11.44
C SER A 152 16.17 -2.27 -12.00
N THR A 153 16.32 -1.19 -11.25
CA THR A 153 17.15 -0.02 -11.59
C THR A 153 18.01 0.34 -10.39
N GLY A 154 19.27 0.70 -10.60
CA GLY A 154 20.20 1.12 -9.54
C GLY A 154 19.76 2.42 -8.87
N VAL A 155 20.12 2.61 -7.62
CA VAL A 155 19.76 3.81 -6.85
C VAL A 155 20.29 5.08 -7.49
N GLU A 156 21.44 5.02 -8.14
CA GLU A 156 22.07 6.12 -8.81
C GLU A 156 21.24 6.62 -10.00
N ASP A 157 20.78 5.68 -10.83
CA ASP A 157 19.94 5.98 -12.00
C ASP A 157 18.55 6.48 -11.59
N VAL A 158 17.99 5.92 -10.52
CA VAL A 158 16.70 6.37 -9.97
C VAL A 158 16.82 7.80 -9.42
N ASN A 159 17.90 8.10 -8.68
CA ASN A 159 18.18 9.44 -8.18
C ASN A 159 18.38 10.44 -9.32
N ALA A 160 19.11 10.05 -10.37
CA ALA A 160 19.30 10.89 -11.56
C ALA A 160 17.96 11.18 -12.26
N ALA A 161 17.10 10.18 -12.44
CA ALA A 161 15.78 10.35 -13.06
C ALA A 161 14.85 11.23 -12.21
N ARG A 162 14.92 11.06 -10.88
CA ARG A 162 14.15 11.86 -9.92
C ARG A 162 14.67 13.28 -9.78
N GLY A 163 15.97 13.49 -9.96
CA GLY A 163 16.67 14.76 -9.75
C GLY A 163 17.05 15.04 -8.29
N GLU A 164 16.83 14.06 -7.39
CA GLU A 164 17.17 14.12 -5.98
C GLU A 164 17.17 12.71 -5.36
N PRO A 165 17.86 12.48 -4.23
CA PRO A 165 17.90 11.18 -3.58
C PRO A 165 16.56 10.70 -3.08
N VAL A 166 16.26 9.40 -3.31
CA VAL A 166 15.11 8.66 -2.75
C VAL A 166 15.40 8.22 -1.31
N TRP A 167 14.38 7.79 -0.57
CA TRP A 167 14.58 6.91 0.57
C TRP A 167 14.89 5.51 0.06
N TYR A 168 15.74 4.79 0.78
CA TYR A 168 16.17 3.44 0.38
C TYR A 168 15.60 2.40 1.33
N GLN A 169 14.76 1.50 0.83
CA GLN A 169 14.27 0.36 1.61
C GLN A 169 15.31 -0.76 1.57
N LEU A 170 15.69 -1.23 2.75
CA LEU A 170 16.68 -2.28 2.95
C LEU A 170 15.99 -3.60 3.31
N TYR A 171 16.25 -4.61 2.49
CA TYR A 171 16.25 -6.00 2.92
C TYR A 171 17.68 -6.35 3.28
N PRO A 172 17.97 -6.61 4.55
CA PRO A 172 19.29 -7.08 4.93
C PRO A 172 19.47 -8.52 4.44
N THR A 173 20.72 -8.93 4.25
CA THR A 173 21.05 -10.31 3.91
C THR A 173 21.60 -11.05 5.14
N ASP A 174 21.60 -12.38 5.11
CA ASP A 174 22.25 -13.23 6.09
C ASP A 174 23.80 -13.10 6.07
N GLN A 175 24.34 -12.38 5.06
CA GLN A 175 25.73 -11.99 4.97
C GLN A 175 25.91 -10.51 5.30
N TRP A 176 26.42 -10.22 6.50
CA TRP A 176 26.56 -8.84 6.97
C TRP A 176 27.39 -7.96 6.02
N ALA A 177 28.47 -8.49 5.45
CA ALA A 177 29.32 -7.74 4.53
C ALA A 177 28.52 -7.23 3.31
N VAL A 178 27.58 -8.03 2.80
CA VAL A 178 26.70 -7.63 1.69
C VAL A 178 25.70 -6.57 2.16
N THR A 179 25.11 -6.75 3.33
CA THR A 179 24.22 -5.74 3.93
C THR A 179 24.95 -4.40 4.11
N GLU A 180 26.15 -4.42 4.69
CA GLU A 180 26.95 -3.21 4.87
C GLU A 180 27.29 -2.53 3.53
N ALA A 181 27.63 -3.31 2.50
CA ALA A 181 27.89 -2.78 1.16
C ALA A 181 26.65 -2.09 0.55
N LEU A 182 25.45 -2.67 0.70
CA LEU A 182 24.19 -2.07 0.28
C LEU A 182 23.92 -0.73 1.00
N VAL A 183 24.14 -0.70 2.31
CA VAL A 183 23.99 0.52 3.14
C VAL A 183 24.97 1.60 2.71
N ARG A 184 26.25 1.25 2.53
CA ARG A 184 27.31 2.17 2.05
C ARG A 184 26.96 2.72 0.65
N ARG A 185 26.48 1.88 -0.26
CA ARG A 185 26.06 2.29 -1.61
C ARG A 185 24.90 3.29 -1.56
N ALA A 186 23.86 3.01 -0.77
CA ALA A 186 22.75 3.93 -0.56
C ALA A 186 23.25 5.28 0.02
N GLY A 187 24.19 5.23 0.97
CA GLY A 187 24.81 6.40 1.56
C GLY A 187 25.61 7.22 0.54
N ALA A 188 26.41 6.56 -0.29
CA ALA A 188 27.21 7.19 -1.36
C ALA A 188 26.32 7.83 -2.43
N ALA A 189 25.16 7.21 -2.73
CA ALA A 189 24.13 7.77 -3.61
C ALA A 189 23.34 8.93 -2.97
N GLY A 190 23.64 9.32 -1.74
CA GLY A 190 23.02 10.45 -1.05
C GLY A 190 21.68 10.17 -0.39
N CYS A 191 21.20 8.93 -0.32
CA CYS A 191 19.93 8.60 0.31
C CYS A 191 19.88 9.15 1.76
N PRO A 192 18.84 9.93 2.12
CA PRO A 192 18.76 10.54 3.46
C PRO A 192 18.20 9.57 4.52
N VAL A 193 17.49 8.54 4.09
CA VAL A 193 16.77 7.60 4.96
C VAL A 193 16.96 6.18 4.48
N ILE A 194 17.25 5.27 5.41
CA ILE A 194 17.09 3.82 5.23
C ILE A 194 15.76 3.40 5.88
N VAL A 195 14.99 2.58 5.15
CA VAL A 195 13.77 1.94 5.64
C VAL A 195 14.05 0.45 5.80
N LEU A 196 14.39 0.01 7.01
CA LEU A 196 14.63 -1.39 7.34
C LEU A 196 13.29 -2.14 7.35
N THR A 197 13.16 -3.17 6.53
CA THR A 197 11.95 -4.00 6.46
C THR A 197 12.14 -5.28 7.26
N VAL A 198 11.22 -5.55 8.22
CA VAL A 198 11.35 -6.62 9.23
C VAL A 198 10.23 -7.65 9.20
N ASP A 199 9.30 -7.57 8.26
CA ASP A 199 8.05 -8.35 8.26
C ASP A 199 8.09 -9.63 7.40
N LEU A 200 9.25 -10.04 6.87
CA LEU A 200 9.37 -11.21 5.99
C LEU A 200 10.31 -12.31 6.53
N GLN A 201 10.75 -12.27 7.78
CA GLN A 201 11.68 -13.24 8.36
C GLN A 201 11.19 -14.71 8.28
N GLY A 202 9.90 -14.94 8.34
CA GLY A 202 9.30 -16.28 8.22
C GLY A 202 9.08 -16.75 6.78
N GLY A 203 9.46 -15.96 5.79
CA GLY A 203 9.07 -16.20 4.41
C GLY A 203 7.61 -15.80 4.12
N SER A 204 7.08 -16.24 2.98
CA SER A 204 5.76 -15.80 2.53
C SER A 204 5.14 -16.86 1.61
N ASN A 205 4.06 -17.49 2.07
CA ASN A 205 3.35 -18.54 1.33
C ASN A 205 2.35 -17.94 0.33
N ARG A 206 2.83 -17.51 -0.84
CA ARG A 206 2.05 -16.79 -1.85
C ARG A 206 1.30 -17.74 -2.79
N LEU A 207 0.24 -18.38 -2.30
CA LEU A 207 -0.50 -19.39 -3.04
C LEU A 207 -1.14 -18.85 -4.32
N SER A 208 -1.71 -17.65 -4.28
CA SER A 208 -2.33 -17.00 -5.45
C SER A 208 -1.31 -16.76 -6.56
N LEU A 209 -0.09 -16.33 -6.22
CA LEU A 209 1.02 -16.22 -7.17
C LEU A 209 1.42 -17.60 -7.71
N ALA A 210 1.59 -18.59 -6.84
CA ALA A 210 2.00 -19.94 -7.25
C ALA A 210 1.01 -20.55 -8.26
N ARG A 211 -0.30 -20.27 -8.10
CA ARG A 211 -1.34 -20.69 -9.06
C ARG A 211 -1.33 -19.89 -10.37
N SER A 212 -0.78 -18.68 -10.37
CA SER A 212 -0.71 -17.81 -11.54
C SER A 212 0.49 -18.12 -12.45
N ILE A 213 1.60 -18.58 -11.88
CA ILE A 213 2.85 -18.90 -12.62
C ILE A 213 2.62 -19.90 -13.75
N PRO A 214 1.95 -21.07 -13.56
CA PRO A 214 1.72 -22.02 -14.63
C PRO A 214 0.82 -21.52 -15.75
N ARG A 215 0.08 -20.44 -15.53
CA ARG A 215 -0.81 -19.83 -16.53
C ARG A 215 -0.06 -18.85 -17.45
N ASP A 216 1.19 -18.54 -17.15
CA ASP A 216 2.03 -17.68 -17.97
C ASP A 216 2.76 -18.54 -19.00
N ALA A 217 2.39 -18.38 -20.26
CA ALA A 217 2.95 -19.16 -21.37
C ALA A 217 4.33 -18.67 -21.83
N ARG A 218 4.85 -17.56 -21.25
CA ARG A 218 6.14 -16.98 -21.63
C ARG A 218 7.27 -17.63 -20.86
N ASP A 219 8.43 -17.78 -21.53
CA ASP A 219 9.68 -18.14 -20.86
C ASP A 219 10.26 -16.90 -20.15
N CYS A 220 9.81 -16.66 -18.92
CA CYS A 220 10.24 -15.53 -18.10
C CYS A 220 11.48 -15.83 -17.25
N LYS A 221 12.46 -16.58 -17.74
CA LYS A 221 13.69 -16.93 -17.00
C LYS A 221 14.46 -15.72 -16.48
N ALA A 222 14.35 -14.57 -17.15
CA ALA A 222 14.97 -13.32 -16.72
C ALA A 222 14.27 -12.68 -15.50
N CYS A 223 12.97 -12.92 -15.31
CA CYS A 223 12.18 -12.32 -14.24
C CYS A 223 11.89 -13.28 -13.08
N HIS A 224 11.83 -14.58 -13.39
CA HIS A 224 11.50 -15.64 -12.45
C HIS A 224 12.47 -16.80 -12.68
N THR A 225 13.38 -17.02 -11.74
CA THR A 225 14.11 -18.28 -11.72
C THR A 225 13.11 -19.37 -11.35
N THR A 226 12.87 -20.31 -12.23
CA THR A 226 12.02 -21.50 -12.00
C THR A 226 12.59 -22.44 -10.93
N SER A 227 13.83 -22.22 -10.53
CA SER A 227 14.49 -22.91 -9.44
C SER A 227 14.19 -22.21 -8.12
N ARG A 228 13.39 -22.85 -7.27
CA ARG A 228 13.19 -22.48 -5.86
C ARG A 228 14.51 -22.50 -5.05
N THR A 229 15.62 -22.89 -5.66
CA THR A 229 16.85 -23.24 -4.95
C THR A 229 17.91 -22.15 -4.95
N ARG A 230 17.72 -20.99 -5.61
CA ARG A 230 18.81 -19.97 -5.60
C ARG A 230 18.28 -18.54 -5.60
N LEU A 231 18.15 -18.03 -4.39
CA LEU A 231 18.06 -16.59 -4.12
C LEU A 231 19.17 -15.81 -4.84
N THR A 232 20.41 -16.37 -4.86
CA THR A 232 21.55 -15.79 -5.59
C THR A 232 21.27 -15.53 -7.06
N GLY A 233 20.54 -16.41 -7.74
CA GLY A 233 20.14 -16.17 -9.14
C GLY A 233 19.17 -14.99 -9.30
N PHE A 234 18.28 -14.77 -8.34
CA PHE A 234 17.36 -13.63 -8.35
C PHE A 234 18.08 -12.32 -8.05
N ILE A 235 18.95 -12.27 -7.03
CA ILE A 235 19.64 -11.05 -6.62
C ILE A 235 20.81 -10.70 -7.55
N ALA A 236 21.43 -11.68 -8.23
CA ALA A 236 22.46 -11.44 -9.24
C ALA A 236 21.99 -10.54 -10.38
N GLY A 237 20.68 -10.61 -10.72
CA GLY A 237 20.06 -9.73 -11.69
C GLY A 237 19.62 -8.36 -11.14
N LYS A 238 19.89 -8.06 -9.86
CA LYS A 238 19.48 -6.79 -9.24
C LYS A 238 20.64 -5.80 -9.20
N PRO A 239 20.47 -4.60 -9.78
CA PRO A 239 21.53 -3.60 -9.87
C PRO A 239 22.17 -3.23 -8.53
N MET A 240 21.39 -3.28 -7.43
CA MET A 240 21.92 -2.96 -6.10
C MET A 240 22.99 -3.95 -5.62
N PHE A 241 22.98 -5.19 -6.12
CA PHE A 241 23.97 -6.23 -5.78
C PHE A 241 25.12 -6.30 -6.80
N SER A 242 25.13 -5.46 -7.83
CA SER A 242 26.19 -5.45 -8.84
C SER A 242 27.55 -5.16 -8.21
N GLY A 243 28.53 -6.02 -8.51
CA GLY A 243 29.89 -5.93 -7.99
C GLY A 243 30.07 -6.46 -6.55
N LEU A 244 29.04 -7.02 -5.94
CA LEU A 244 29.15 -7.65 -4.61
C LEU A 244 29.34 -9.16 -4.77
N ASP A 245 30.12 -9.76 -3.86
CA ASP A 245 30.15 -11.21 -3.72
C ASP A 245 28.90 -11.68 -2.96
N ILE A 246 28.02 -12.32 -3.69
CA ILE A 246 26.73 -12.83 -3.19
C ILE A 246 26.67 -14.36 -3.13
N SER A 247 27.81 -15.03 -3.32
CA SER A 247 27.88 -16.49 -3.43
C SER A 247 27.29 -17.22 -2.21
N GLU A 248 27.50 -16.66 -1.03
CA GLU A 248 27.07 -17.21 0.27
C GLU A 248 25.73 -16.62 0.76
N VAL A 249 25.08 -15.74 -0.01
CA VAL A 249 23.78 -15.19 0.39
C VAL A 249 22.69 -16.23 0.23
N GLY A 250 22.16 -16.70 1.35
CA GLY A 250 21.05 -17.66 1.42
C GLY A 250 19.69 -17.03 1.68
N ASP A 251 19.64 -15.84 2.31
CA ASP A 251 18.40 -15.15 2.66
C ASP A 251 18.53 -13.62 2.52
N LEU A 252 17.43 -12.97 2.13
CA LEU A 252 17.24 -11.52 2.12
C LEU A 252 16.53 -11.00 3.38
N THR A 253 16.15 -11.88 4.28
CA THR A 253 15.44 -11.55 5.52
C THR A 253 15.92 -12.51 6.60
N PRO A 254 17.15 -12.30 7.12
CA PRO A 254 17.80 -13.22 8.01
C PRO A 254 16.96 -13.48 9.27
N THR A 255 16.92 -14.74 9.71
CA THR A 255 16.10 -15.18 10.84
C THR A 255 16.63 -14.72 12.20
N ASP A 256 17.86 -14.24 12.28
CA ASP A 256 18.51 -13.68 13.48
C ASP A 256 18.32 -12.15 13.62
N MET A 257 17.54 -11.54 12.72
CA MET A 257 17.23 -10.12 12.78
C MET A 257 16.47 -9.79 14.08
N SER A 258 17.09 -8.98 14.93
CA SER A 258 16.60 -8.61 16.26
C SER A 258 16.85 -7.12 16.51
N TRP A 259 16.50 -6.63 17.69
CA TRP A 259 16.81 -5.25 18.09
C TRP A 259 18.31 -4.98 18.10
N ALA A 260 19.14 -5.94 18.51
CA ALA A 260 20.61 -5.83 18.41
C ALA A 260 21.09 -5.71 16.94
N TYR A 261 20.37 -6.32 15.99
CA TYR A 261 20.66 -6.13 14.56
C TYR A 261 20.39 -4.67 14.13
N LEU A 262 19.30 -4.08 14.61
CA LEU A 262 18.98 -2.67 14.34
C LEU A 262 20.07 -1.74 14.92
N GLU A 263 20.55 -1.99 16.12
CA GLU A 263 21.66 -1.23 16.73
C GLU A 263 22.93 -1.33 15.90
N ARG A 264 23.30 -2.53 15.46
CA ARG A 264 24.43 -2.75 14.55
C ARG A 264 24.28 -2.01 13.22
N LEU A 265 23.04 -1.94 12.68
CA LEU A 265 22.76 -1.15 11.48
C LEU A 265 22.91 0.35 11.76
N ARG A 266 22.48 0.82 12.94
CA ARG A 266 22.64 2.21 13.37
C ARG A 266 24.10 2.64 13.43
N ASP A 267 25.00 1.76 13.86
CA ASP A 267 26.44 2.05 13.96
C ASP A 267 27.05 2.42 12.59
N ILE A 268 26.54 1.84 11.51
CA ILE A 268 27.04 2.11 10.15
C ILE A 268 26.18 3.11 9.38
N TRP A 269 25.01 3.50 9.91
CA TRP A 269 24.09 4.45 9.26
C TRP A 269 23.78 5.66 10.15
N PRO A 270 24.54 6.75 10.04
CA PRO A 270 24.38 7.93 10.93
C PRO A 270 23.23 8.86 10.52
N ARG A 271 22.48 8.54 9.43
CA ARG A 271 21.34 9.30 8.94
C ARG A 271 20.03 8.74 9.50
N LYS A 272 18.89 9.12 8.92
CA LYS A 272 17.57 8.66 9.39
C LYS A 272 17.35 7.17 9.12
N LEU A 273 16.92 6.45 10.16
CA LEU A 273 16.59 5.04 10.13
C LEU A 273 15.11 4.84 10.48
N VAL A 274 14.34 4.36 9.54
CA VAL A 274 12.92 4.03 9.69
C VAL A 274 12.76 2.52 9.70
N ILE A 275 11.91 2.00 10.57
CA ILE A 275 11.55 0.57 10.59
C ILE A 275 10.19 0.37 9.92
N LYS A 276 10.08 -0.65 9.05
CA LYS A 276 8.84 -1.01 8.33
C LYS A 276 8.45 -2.45 8.61
N GLY A 277 7.16 -2.68 8.88
CA GLY A 277 6.65 -4.01 9.20
C GLY A 277 6.21 -4.17 10.65
N ILE A 278 6.02 -3.05 11.36
CA ILE A 278 5.55 -3.03 12.74
C ILE A 278 4.01 -3.02 12.73
N VAL A 279 3.39 -3.94 13.47
CA VAL A 279 1.93 -4.10 13.53
C VAL A 279 1.38 -4.21 14.96
N THR A 280 2.24 -4.13 15.97
CA THR A 280 1.87 -4.18 17.39
C THR A 280 2.38 -2.94 18.14
N ARG A 281 1.66 -2.57 19.18
CA ARG A 281 2.05 -1.47 20.07
C ARG A 281 3.40 -1.74 20.74
N GLU A 282 3.59 -2.95 21.21
CA GLU A 282 4.79 -3.38 21.94
C GLU A 282 6.05 -3.21 21.09
N ASP A 283 6.01 -3.66 19.84
CA ASP A 283 7.15 -3.50 18.93
C ASP A 283 7.37 -2.02 18.53
N ALA A 284 6.30 -1.22 18.45
CA ALA A 284 6.42 0.19 18.16
C ALA A 284 7.08 0.95 19.35
N GLU A 285 6.75 0.60 20.59
CA GLU A 285 7.39 1.14 21.79
C GLU A 285 8.87 0.76 21.84
N LEU A 286 9.21 -0.51 21.61
CA LEU A 286 10.59 -0.99 21.51
C LEU A 286 11.35 -0.31 20.36
N ALA A 287 10.75 -0.13 19.18
CA ALA A 287 11.38 0.55 18.07
C ALA A 287 11.83 1.98 18.45
N VAL A 288 10.97 2.71 19.18
CA VAL A 288 11.31 4.05 19.67
C VAL A 288 12.41 3.99 20.74
N GLU A 289 12.40 3.01 21.65
CA GLU A 289 13.42 2.81 22.68
C GLU A 289 14.78 2.49 22.07
N HIS A 290 14.82 1.71 20.97
CA HIS A 290 16.04 1.41 20.20
C HIS A 290 16.42 2.53 19.21
N GLY A 291 15.78 3.70 19.29
CA GLY A 291 16.22 4.91 18.61
C GLY A 291 15.98 4.96 17.12
N VAL A 292 14.89 4.33 16.61
CA VAL A 292 14.48 4.57 15.23
C VAL A 292 14.00 6.01 15.06
N ASP A 293 14.19 6.57 13.87
CA ASP A 293 13.73 7.93 13.55
C ASP A 293 12.28 7.95 13.05
N GLY A 294 11.69 6.79 12.71
CA GLY A 294 10.30 6.69 12.24
C GLY A 294 9.84 5.26 12.12
N ILE A 295 8.53 5.07 12.03
CA ILE A 295 7.87 3.76 11.93
C ILE A 295 6.94 3.77 10.72
N ILE A 296 6.97 2.70 9.92
CA ILE A 296 5.94 2.39 8.93
C ILE A 296 5.13 1.21 9.44
N VAL A 297 3.90 1.46 9.86
CA VAL A 297 2.92 0.43 10.21
C VAL A 297 2.54 -0.30 8.93
N SER A 298 2.85 -1.59 8.87
CA SER A 298 2.74 -2.36 7.63
C SER A 298 2.64 -3.84 7.92
N ASN A 299 1.78 -4.54 7.21
CA ASN A 299 1.76 -5.99 7.06
C ASN A 299 2.16 -6.38 5.63
N HIS A 300 3.00 -5.55 4.99
CA HIS A 300 3.47 -5.73 3.61
C HIS A 300 2.33 -5.78 2.58
N GLY A 301 1.23 -5.10 2.85
CA GLY A 301 0.03 -5.15 2.02
C GLY A 301 -0.65 -6.53 2.02
N GLY A 302 -0.65 -7.24 3.15
CA GLY A 302 -1.18 -8.60 3.32
C GLY A 302 -0.28 -9.67 2.71
N ARG A 303 1.03 -9.44 2.65
CA ARG A 303 2.03 -10.34 2.04
C ARG A 303 3.04 -10.90 3.03
N ALA A 304 3.00 -10.46 4.29
CA ALA A 304 3.86 -10.91 5.38
C ALA A 304 3.24 -12.10 6.10
N GLU A 305 1.99 -11.97 6.55
CA GLU A 305 1.27 -12.93 7.36
C GLU A 305 -0.23 -12.91 7.04
N ASP A 306 -0.98 -13.92 7.47
CA ASP A 306 -2.44 -14.06 7.23
C ASP A 306 -3.27 -13.98 8.52
N SER A 307 -2.92 -13.06 9.43
CA SER A 307 -3.63 -12.85 10.71
C SER A 307 -5.08 -12.36 10.52
N GLY A 308 -5.41 -11.83 9.35
CA GLY A 308 -6.70 -11.19 9.10
C GLY A 308 -6.83 -9.80 9.73
N ARG A 309 -5.73 -9.19 10.23
CA ARG A 309 -5.72 -7.86 10.83
C ARG A 309 -5.30 -6.80 9.81
N ALA A 310 -6.09 -5.73 9.69
CA ALA A 310 -5.78 -4.62 8.81
C ALA A 310 -4.66 -3.73 9.37
N ALA A 311 -3.80 -3.18 8.51
CA ALA A 311 -2.78 -2.22 8.92
C ALA A 311 -3.37 -0.96 9.55
N ILE A 312 -4.57 -0.52 9.08
CA ILE A 312 -5.28 0.63 9.68
C ILE A 312 -5.71 0.36 11.13
N ASP A 313 -6.06 -0.88 11.48
CA ASP A 313 -6.39 -1.27 12.85
C ASP A 313 -5.13 -1.31 13.73
N SER A 314 -3.99 -1.74 13.19
CA SER A 314 -2.70 -1.66 13.88
C SER A 314 -2.25 -0.21 14.10
N LEU A 315 -2.50 0.69 13.14
CA LEU A 315 -2.22 2.12 13.31
C LEU A 315 -2.99 2.72 14.48
N ALA A 316 -4.25 2.34 14.66
CA ALA A 316 -5.11 2.88 15.72
C ALA A 316 -4.56 2.59 17.14
N GLU A 317 -3.81 1.49 17.33
CA GLU A 317 -3.13 1.22 18.61
C GLU A 317 -1.70 1.76 18.68
N ILE A 318 -0.97 1.79 17.54
CA ILE A 318 0.43 2.20 17.50
C ILE A 318 0.60 3.70 17.64
N ALA A 319 -0.16 4.50 16.90
CA ALA A 319 0.01 5.95 16.90
C ALA A 319 -0.16 6.57 18.29
N PRO A 320 -1.16 6.19 19.12
CA PRO A 320 -1.26 6.65 20.50
C PRO A 320 -0.09 6.19 21.40
N ALA A 321 0.46 4.99 21.16
CA ALA A 321 1.58 4.46 21.94
C ALA A 321 2.90 5.19 21.62
N VAL A 322 3.12 5.52 20.36
CA VAL A 322 4.28 6.30 19.91
C VAL A 322 4.25 7.75 20.42
N ARG A 323 3.05 8.32 20.64
CA ARG A 323 2.85 9.68 21.23
C ARG A 323 3.60 10.79 20.52
N GLY A 324 3.75 10.69 19.20
CA GLY A 324 4.46 11.69 18.41
C GLY A 324 5.97 11.77 18.63
N ARG A 325 6.59 10.80 19.36
CA ARG A 325 8.04 10.74 19.57
C ARG A 325 8.82 10.61 18.26
N VAL A 326 8.25 9.90 17.29
CA VAL A 326 8.75 9.78 15.93
C VAL A 326 7.58 9.82 14.94
N PRO A 327 7.80 10.19 13.67
CA PRO A 327 6.76 10.07 12.64
C PRO A 327 6.30 8.61 12.46
N VAL A 328 4.98 8.44 12.35
CA VAL A 328 4.33 7.17 12.04
C VAL A 328 3.71 7.25 10.66
N LEU A 329 4.10 6.37 9.77
CA LEU A 329 3.49 6.18 8.46
C LEU A 329 2.68 4.89 8.47
N VAL A 330 1.78 4.71 7.52
CA VAL A 330 1.03 3.46 7.35
C VAL A 330 0.89 3.11 5.89
N ASP A 331 1.00 1.83 5.56
CA ASP A 331 0.65 1.28 4.25
C ASP A 331 -0.36 0.14 4.38
N GLY A 332 -0.92 -0.32 3.24
CA GLY A 332 -1.87 -1.42 3.17
C GLY A 332 -3.33 -0.95 3.05
N GLY A 333 -3.99 -1.33 1.96
CA GLY A 333 -5.42 -1.10 1.74
C GLY A 333 -5.82 0.30 1.24
N ILE A 334 -4.91 1.24 1.09
CA ILE A 334 -5.22 2.61 0.67
C ILE A 334 -5.58 2.64 -0.81
N ARG A 335 -6.81 3.06 -1.12
CA ARG A 335 -7.38 3.13 -2.48
C ARG A 335 -8.12 4.43 -2.76
N ARG A 336 -8.46 5.21 -1.73
CA ARG A 336 -9.28 6.41 -1.81
C ARG A 336 -8.67 7.55 -0.99
N GLY A 337 -8.99 8.79 -1.35
CA GLY A 337 -8.67 9.94 -0.50
C GLY A 337 -9.30 9.88 0.89
N SER A 338 -10.46 9.22 1.02
CA SER A 338 -11.07 8.97 2.33
C SER A 338 -10.25 8.01 3.21
N ASP A 339 -9.54 7.04 2.61
CA ASP A 339 -8.67 6.13 3.36
C ASP A 339 -7.46 6.90 3.89
N ILE A 340 -6.88 7.77 3.05
CA ILE A 340 -5.80 8.69 3.44
C ILE A 340 -6.25 9.55 4.62
N PHE A 341 -7.43 10.19 4.51
CA PHE A 341 -7.97 11.04 5.58
C PHE A 341 -8.16 10.26 6.89
N LYS A 342 -8.71 9.04 6.84
CA LYS A 342 -8.90 8.19 8.02
C LYS A 342 -7.57 7.81 8.66
N ALA A 343 -6.58 7.43 7.87
CA ALA A 343 -5.24 7.12 8.37
C ALA A 343 -4.60 8.33 9.09
N LEU A 344 -4.68 9.52 8.49
CA LEU A 344 -4.20 10.76 9.11
C LEU A 344 -4.96 11.06 10.41
N ALA A 345 -6.29 10.89 10.42
CA ALA A 345 -7.11 11.11 11.60
C ALA A 345 -6.77 10.14 12.74
N LEU A 346 -6.34 8.93 12.44
CA LEU A 346 -5.86 7.94 13.41
C LEU A 346 -4.41 8.15 13.85
N GLY A 347 -3.74 9.20 13.35
CA GLY A 347 -2.43 9.64 13.82
C GLY A 347 -1.26 9.32 12.89
N ALA A 348 -1.50 8.87 11.65
CA ALA A 348 -0.44 8.79 10.67
C ALA A 348 0.04 10.18 10.24
N ASN A 349 1.35 10.33 10.02
CA ASN A 349 1.95 11.54 9.44
C ASN A 349 1.96 11.50 7.91
N ALA A 350 1.96 10.30 7.32
CA ALA A 350 1.89 10.08 5.88
C ALA A 350 1.39 8.66 5.59
N VAL A 351 1.04 8.38 4.34
CA VAL A 351 0.51 7.09 3.90
C VAL A 351 1.28 6.56 2.70
N GLY A 352 1.60 5.27 2.73
CA GLY A 352 2.24 4.57 1.63
C GLY A 352 1.22 3.95 0.68
N ILE A 353 1.42 4.12 -0.62
CA ILE A 353 0.67 3.43 -1.66
C ILE A 353 1.60 2.50 -2.44
N GLY A 354 1.23 1.22 -2.55
CA GLY A 354 1.97 0.21 -3.32
C GLY A 354 1.25 -0.14 -4.62
N ARG A 355 0.27 -1.04 -4.53
CA ARG A 355 -0.48 -1.52 -5.70
C ARG A 355 -1.05 -0.42 -6.60
N PRO A 356 -1.70 0.65 -6.09
CA PRO A 356 -2.31 1.65 -6.94
C PRO A 356 -1.36 2.29 -7.95
N TYR A 357 -0.16 2.74 -7.51
CA TYR A 357 0.76 3.37 -8.44
C TYR A 357 1.39 2.36 -9.42
N ILE A 358 1.54 1.08 -9.02
CA ILE A 358 2.02 0.03 -9.93
C ILE A 358 0.95 -0.32 -10.97
N TRP A 359 -0.33 -0.29 -10.64
CA TRP A 359 -1.40 -0.41 -11.63
C TRP A 359 -1.31 0.73 -12.66
N GLY A 360 -1.09 1.97 -12.20
CA GLY A 360 -0.83 3.12 -13.06
C GLY A 360 0.40 2.91 -13.94
N LEU A 361 1.52 2.48 -13.35
CA LEU A 361 2.77 2.18 -14.06
C LEU A 361 2.55 1.12 -15.15
N ALA A 362 1.89 0.01 -14.82
CA ALA A 362 1.61 -1.08 -15.76
C ALA A 362 0.69 -0.62 -16.91
N SER A 363 -0.23 0.27 -16.63
CA SER A 363 -1.20 0.78 -17.59
C SER A 363 -0.60 1.76 -18.59
N PHE A 364 0.12 2.80 -18.11
CA PHE A 364 0.55 3.93 -18.92
C PHE A 364 1.94 4.50 -18.53
N GLY A 365 2.78 3.72 -17.86
CA GLY A 365 4.12 4.17 -17.46
C GLY A 365 4.06 5.37 -16.51
N GLN A 366 4.92 6.37 -16.75
CA GLN A 366 4.99 7.59 -15.95
C GLN A 366 3.63 8.29 -15.83
N ALA A 367 2.93 8.48 -16.95
CA ALA A 367 1.64 9.18 -16.95
C ALA A 367 0.57 8.48 -16.11
N GLY A 368 0.59 7.13 -16.07
CA GLY A 368 -0.30 6.36 -15.23
C GLY A 368 -0.01 6.56 -13.73
N VAL A 369 1.27 6.60 -13.34
CA VAL A 369 1.67 6.88 -11.94
C VAL A 369 1.25 8.29 -11.53
N GLU A 370 1.49 9.29 -12.39
CA GLU A 370 1.10 10.68 -12.14
C GLU A 370 -0.41 10.79 -11.93
N LYS A 371 -1.20 10.14 -12.79
CA LYS A 371 -2.66 10.20 -12.70
C LYS A 371 -3.22 9.52 -11.44
N VAL A 372 -2.63 8.40 -11.01
CA VAL A 372 -3.00 7.77 -9.72
C VAL A 372 -2.77 8.74 -8.56
N ILE A 373 -1.64 9.43 -8.55
CA ILE A 373 -1.33 10.45 -7.53
C ILE A 373 -2.39 11.57 -7.59
N ASP A 374 -2.69 12.11 -8.78
CA ASP A 374 -3.67 13.18 -8.97
C ASP A 374 -5.07 12.79 -8.48
N ILE A 375 -5.50 11.57 -8.76
CA ILE A 375 -6.80 11.05 -8.29
C ILE A 375 -6.84 11.03 -6.76
N LEU A 376 -5.86 10.42 -6.12
CA LEU A 376 -5.84 10.31 -4.66
C LEU A 376 -5.71 11.67 -3.98
N GLN A 377 -4.93 12.61 -4.56
CA GLN A 377 -4.85 13.99 -4.08
C GLN A 377 -6.18 14.72 -4.21
N SER A 378 -6.83 14.60 -5.36
CA SER A 378 -8.13 15.24 -5.62
C SER A 378 -9.21 14.69 -4.67
N GLU A 379 -9.24 13.38 -4.47
CA GLU A 379 -10.16 12.76 -3.52
C GLU A 379 -9.88 13.21 -2.07
N LEU A 380 -8.61 13.28 -1.66
CA LEU A 380 -8.23 13.77 -0.33
C LEU A 380 -8.69 15.24 -0.15
N LEU A 381 -8.45 16.09 -1.13
CA LEU A 381 -8.90 17.49 -1.10
C LEU A 381 -10.42 17.60 -0.94
N ILE A 382 -11.19 16.76 -1.65
CA ILE A 382 -12.65 16.71 -1.53
C ILE A 382 -13.05 16.30 -0.11
N VAL A 383 -12.44 15.26 0.44
CA VAL A 383 -12.74 14.79 1.80
C VAL A 383 -12.37 15.84 2.84
N MET A 384 -11.23 16.53 2.71
CA MET A 384 -10.84 17.64 3.58
C MET A 384 -11.88 18.77 3.56
N ARG A 385 -12.39 19.13 2.37
CA ARG A 385 -13.48 20.11 2.22
C ARG A 385 -14.77 19.64 2.90
N GLN A 386 -15.13 18.38 2.69
CA GLN A 386 -16.33 17.80 3.30
C GLN A 386 -16.22 17.67 4.82
N ALA A 387 -15.03 17.36 5.33
CA ALA A 387 -14.77 17.23 6.74
C ALA A 387 -14.59 18.57 7.46
N GLY A 388 -14.30 19.66 6.73
CA GLY A 388 -14.06 20.98 7.31
C GLY A 388 -12.66 21.11 7.90
N THR A 389 -11.62 20.62 7.20
CA THR A 389 -10.21 20.75 7.58
C THR A 389 -9.44 21.59 6.56
N ARG A 390 -8.61 22.53 7.03
CA ARG A 390 -7.85 23.49 6.19
C ARG A 390 -6.41 23.02 5.94
N SER A 391 -5.92 22.08 6.76
CA SER A 391 -4.57 21.53 6.61
C SER A 391 -4.53 20.09 7.09
N ILE A 392 -3.49 19.35 6.67
CA ILE A 392 -3.23 18.01 7.19
C ILE A 392 -3.04 18.03 8.71
N ALA A 393 -2.41 19.07 9.25
CA ALA A 393 -2.18 19.20 10.68
C ALA A 393 -3.47 19.37 11.52
N GLU A 394 -4.58 19.79 10.91
CA GLU A 394 -5.89 19.86 11.58
C GLU A 394 -6.60 18.51 11.66
N ILE A 395 -6.18 17.52 10.85
CA ILE A 395 -6.79 16.19 10.84
C ILE A 395 -6.33 15.43 12.08
N ASN A 396 -7.28 15.01 12.92
CA ASN A 396 -7.01 14.30 14.17
C ASN A 396 -8.17 13.35 14.53
N GLY A 397 -8.06 12.59 15.64
CA GLY A 397 -9.04 11.61 16.07
C GLY A 397 -10.48 12.11 16.24
N ALA A 398 -10.69 13.43 16.37
CA ALA A 398 -12.05 14.00 16.45
C ALA A 398 -12.81 13.89 15.11
N TYR A 399 -12.14 13.63 14.00
CA TYR A 399 -12.74 13.49 12.66
C TYR A 399 -13.10 12.07 12.28
N VAL A 400 -12.82 11.09 13.12
CA VAL A 400 -13.21 9.69 12.90
C VAL A 400 -13.95 9.12 14.10
N VAL A 401 -14.72 8.08 13.86
CA VAL A 401 -15.37 7.25 14.87
C VAL A 401 -15.18 5.79 14.50
N ASP A 402 -14.77 4.96 15.46
CA ASP A 402 -14.78 3.51 15.29
C ASP A 402 -16.24 3.05 15.34
N ARG A 403 -16.74 2.48 14.26
CA ARG A 403 -18.12 2.05 14.13
C ARG A 403 -18.40 0.78 14.93
N ARG A 404 -17.37 0.03 15.31
CA ARG A 404 -17.48 -1.16 16.16
C ARG A 404 -17.86 -0.78 17.59
N ASP A 405 -17.32 0.33 18.10
CA ASP A 405 -17.65 0.83 19.44
C ASP A 405 -19.11 1.29 19.56
N SER A 406 -19.70 1.78 18.47
CA SER A 406 -21.10 2.26 18.46
C SER A 406 -22.13 1.12 18.45
N SER A 407 -21.77 -0.08 18.03
CA SER A 407 -22.68 -1.24 18.04
C SER A 407 -22.86 -1.88 19.43
N SER A 408 -21.86 -1.76 20.30
CA SER A 408 -21.92 -2.30 21.66
C SER A 408 -22.80 -1.48 22.62
N ALA A 409 -23.08 -0.20 22.30
CA ALA A 409 -23.93 0.67 23.12
C ALA A 409 -25.45 0.43 22.92
N HIS A 410 -25.87 -0.28 21.89
CA HIS A 410 -27.28 -0.56 21.59
C HIS A 410 -27.77 -1.94 22.06
N GLU A 411 -26.87 -2.83 22.52
CA GLU A 411 -27.25 -4.16 23.05
C GLU A 411 -27.43 -4.18 24.57
N SER A 412 -27.17 -3.06 25.27
CA SER A 412 -27.30 -2.94 26.74
C SER A 412 -28.38 -1.97 27.19
N GLY A 413 -29.38 -1.66 26.35
CA GLY A 413 -30.52 -0.81 26.67
C GLY A 413 -31.85 -1.57 26.72
#